data_65b7526b007c32132b4ec64214f00934
#
_entry.id   65b7526b007c32132b4ec64214f00934
#
_cell.length_a   1.000
_cell.length_b   1.000
_cell.length_c   1.000
_cell.angle_alpha   90.00
_cell.angle_beta   90.00
_cell.angle_gamma   90.00
#
_symmetry.space_group_name_H-M   'P 1'
#
loop_
_entity.id
_entity.type
_entity.pdbx_description
1 polymer ?
#
loop_
_entity_poly.entity_id
_entity_poly.type
_entity_poly.pdbx_seq_one_letter_code
_entity_poly.pdbx_strand_id
1 'polypeptide(L)'
;MTAEALALYGKHFGALVLTCAIALLPATLLAAGALRFGLATLGRGDFSDARNHSEQIHEKQRELQEKPPASQQARTERVRQLGREAVEGGATFDAQHLLDKAVPIGCAAAIFVLLLLAGLFLAHTAAVPLVLELSRGRLAGPAHAWAAAGSCIGAVLLTGLLSAVLVAFGALFFVIPGFILAAGFSLAAPLVVVEGLRGRAALERSWRLLAGHWGQALWMWILIVAFTVLASGAARLLPPGPWRPIASALVCALLYPLPLTGLVLIYREIRK
;
A
#
# COMPACT_ATOMS: atom_id res chain seq x y z
N MET A 1 -21.52 19.37 -1.55
CA MET A 1 -20.27 18.85 -0.95
C MET A 1 -19.11 18.73 -1.92
N THR A 2 -19.22 17.98 -3.01
CA THR A 2 -18.12 17.86 -4.01
C THR A 2 -17.73 19.20 -4.62
N ALA A 3 -18.69 20.07 -4.95
CA ALA A 3 -18.43 21.40 -5.46
C ALA A 3 -17.77 22.32 -4.43
N GLU A 4 -18.19 22.24 -3.16
CA GLU A 4 -17.57 23.00 -2.06
C GLU A 4 -16.15 22.53 -1.78
N ALA A 5 -15.91 21.20 -1.77
CA ALA A 5 -14.57 20.61 -1.65
C ALA A 5 -13.65 21.04 -2.79
N LEU A 6 -14.17 21.05 -4.03
CA LEU A 6 -13.41 21.45 -5.20
C LEU A 6 -13.08 22.95 -5.17
N ALA A 7 -14.03 23.81 -4.76
CA ALA A 7 -13.82 25.24 -4.63
C ALA A 7 -12.77 25.57 -3.54
N LEU A 8 -12.87 24.90 -2.38
CA LEU A 8 -11.91 25.07 -1.28
C LEU A 8 -10.52 24.56 -1.69
N TYR A 9 -10.46 23.41 -2.36
CA TYR A 9 -9.23 22.86 -2.90
C TYR A 9 -8.57 23.79 -3.91
N GLY A 10 -9.33 24.31 -4.89
CA GLY A 10 -8.79 25.22 -5.89
C GLY A 10 -8.26 26.54 -5.28
N LYS A 11 -8.97 27.09 -4.30
CA LYS A 11 -8.58 28.34 -3.63
C LYS A 11 -7.33 28.20 -2.75
N HIS A 12 -7.13 27.05 -2.10
CA HIS A 12 -6.05 26.82 -1.14
C HIS A 12 -5.15 25.65 -1.54
N PHE A 13 -5.03 25.40 -2.84
CA PHE A 13 -4.31 24.28 -3.46
C PHE A 13 -2.93 24.03 -2.85
N GLY A 14 -2.07 25.07 -2.82
CA GLY A 14 -0.69 24.91 -2.36
C GLY A 14 -0.58 24.46 -0.89
N ALA A 15 -1.41 25.04 -0.01
CA ALA A 15 -1.39 24.70 1.41
C ALA A 15 -1.87 23.26 1.67
N LEU A 16 -2.92 22.84 0.97
CA LEU A 16 -3.48 21.49 1.09
C LEU A 16 -2.54 20.42 0.53
N VAL A 17 -1.97 20.67 -0.66
CA VAL A 17 -1.01 19.77 -1.30
C VAL A 17 0.24 19.62 -0.44
N LEU A 18 0.82 20.74 0.05
CA LEU A 18 2.03 20.69 0.87
C LEU A 18 1.80 19.94 2.18
N THR A 19 0.65 20.16 2.82
CA THR A 19 0.28 19.47 4.07
C THR A 19 0.23 17.95 3.86
N CYS A 20 -0.41 17.48 2.79
CA CYS A 20 -0.49 16.06 2.46
C CYS A 20 0.85 15.49 1.98
N ALA A 21 1.63 16.25 1.20
CA ALA A 21 2.91 15.82 0.67
C ALA A 21 3.92 15.48 1.79
N ILE A 22 3.94 16.28 2.86
CA ILE A 22 4.84 16.06 4.02
C ILE A 22 4.62 14.67 4.64
N ALA A 23 3.37 14.16 4.67
CA ALA A 23 3.09 12.82 5.19
C ALA A 23 3.23 11.72 4.12
N LEU A 24 2.71 11.96 2.92
CA LEU A 24 2.61 10.92 1.90
C LEU A 24 3.95 10.63 1.22
N LEU A 25 4.79 11.62 0.97
CA LEU A 25 6.07 11.39 0.30
C LEU A 25 6.99 10.45 1.09
N PRO A 26 7.29 10.69 2.39
CA PRO A 26 8.11 9.76 3.17
C PRO A 26 7.48 8.38 3.28
N ALA A 27 6.15 8.30 3.53
CA ALA A 27 5.45 7.03 3.68
C ALA A 27 5.51 6.19 2.40
N THR A 28 5.30 6.78 1.24
CA THR A 28 5.36 6.07 -0.05
C THR A 28 6.79 5.66 -0.43
N LEU A 29 7.79 6.47 -0.11
CA LEU A 29 9.20 6.13 -0.35
C LEU A 29 9.66 4.98 0.55
N LEU A 30 9.31 5.00 1.85
CA LEU A 30 9.61 3.92 2.79
C LEU A 30 8.88 2.63 2.40
N ALA A 31 7.62 2.73 2.02
CA ALA A 31 6.83 1.60 1.54
C ALA A 31 7.44 0.98 0.28
N ALA A 32 7.81 1.80 -0.71
CA ALA A 32 8.47 1.33 -1.93
C ALA A 32 9.84 0.66 -1.64
N GLY A 33 10.59 1.18 -0.65
CA GLY A 33 11.83 0.59 -0.16
C GLY A 33 11.61 -0.80 0.44
N ALA A 34 10.62 -0.95 1.32
CA ALA A 34 10.27 -2.22 1.97
C ALA A 34 9.86 -3.29 0.93
N LEU A 35 9.03 -2.90 -0.05
CA LEU A 35 8.60 -3.80 -1.12
C LEU A 35 9.79 -4.23 -2.00
N ARG A 36 10.69 -3.30 -2.36
CA ARG A 36 11.90 -3.62 -3.13
C ARG A 36 12.83 -4.55 -2.37
N PHE A 37 13.01 -4.32 -1.06
CA PHE A 37 13.80 -5.21 -0.21
C PHE A 37 13.22 -6.62 -0.20
N GLY A 38 11.90 -6.76 0.01
CA GLY A 38 11.22 -8.05 -0.05
C GLY A 38 11.35 -8.76 -1.41
N LEU A 39 11.24 -8.01 -2.53
CA LEU A 39 11.43 -8.58 -3.87
C LEU A 39 12.90 -8.91 -4.17
N ALA A 40 13.86 -8.16 -3.63
CA ALA A 40 15.29 -8.44 -3.82
C ALA A 40 15.74 -9.72 -3.10
N THR A 41 15.06 -10.13 -2.03
CA THR A 41 15.31 -11.40 -1.35
C THR A 41 14.88 -12.60 -2.19
N LEU A 42 13.94 -12.43 -3.13
CA LEU A 42 13.50 -13.45 -4.07
C LEU A 42 14.50 -13.72 -5.21
N GLY A 43 15.12 -12.65 -5.74
CA GLY A 43 15.85 -12.73 -7.00
C GLY A 43 17.29 -13.24 -6.90
N ARG A 44 17.84 -13.44 -5.69
CA ARG A 44 19.28 -13.72 -5.53
C ARG A 44 19.70 -15.19 -5.48
N GLY A 45 18.79 -16.11 -5.27
CA GLY A 45 19.14 -17.54 -5.15
C GLY A 45 18.59 -18.44 -6.25
N ASP A 46 17.33 -18.24 -6.65
CA ASP A 46 16.58 -19.27 -7.38
C ASP A 46 16.84 -19.36 -8.87
N PHE A 47 17.04 -18.23 -9.52
CA PHE A 47 17.27 -18.26 -10.97
C PHE A 47 18.69 -18.72 -11.32
N SER A 48 19.66 -18.49 -10.42
CA SER A 48 21.03 -19.00 -10.61
C SER A 48 21.08 -20.51 -10.41
N ASP A 49 20.41 -21.05 -9.40
CA ASP A 49 20.43 -22.49 -9.09
C ASP A 49 19.63 -23.29 -10.11
N ALA A 50 18.45 -22.83 -10.52
CA ALA A 50 17.67 -23.44 -11.58
C ALA A 50 18.41 -23.40 -12.95
N ARG A 51 19.09 -22.28 -13.22
CA ARG A 51 19.90 -22.13 -14.43
C ARG A 51 21.12 -23.05 -14.42
N ASN A 52 21.85 -23.07 -13.31
CA ASN A 52 23.00 -23.92 -13.15
C ASN A 52 22.62 -25.42 -13.25
N HIS A 53 21.47 -25.80 -12.68
CA HIS A 53 20.98 -27.19 -12.79
C HIS A 53 20.57 -27.53 -14.22
N SER A 54 19.89 -26.63 -14.93
CA SER A 54 19.52 -26.83 -16.33
C SER A 54 20.77 -26.92 -17.25
N GLU A 55 21.77 -26.07 -17.01
CA GLU A 55 23.04 -26.11 -17.74
C GLU A 55 23.80 -27.45 -17.51
N GLN A 56 23.83 -27.94 -16.27
CA GLN A 56 24.42 -29.25 -15.95
C GLN A 56 23.70 -30.41 -16.64
N ILE A 57 22.38 -30.39 -16.72
CA ILE A 57 21.61 -31.42 -17.43
C ILE A 57 21.90 -31.38 -18.94
N HIS A 58 21.94 -30.16 -19.51
CA HIS A 58 22.28 -30.00 -20.92
C HIS A 58 23.71 -30.46 -21.25
N GLU A 59 24.66 -30.23 -20.36
CA GLU A 59 26.05 -30.68 -20.53
C GLU A 59 26.15 -32.21 -20.48
N LYS A 60 25.49 -32.85 -19.51
CA LYS A 60 25.38 -34.31 -19.43
C LYS A 60 24.68 -34.93 -20.66
N GLN A 61 23.70 -34.24 -21.24
CA GLN A 61 23.06 -34.68 -22.48
C GLN A 61 23.99 -34.58 -23.68
N ARG A 62 24.81 -33.51 -23.78
CA ARG A 62 25.83 -33.36 -24.82
C ARG A 62 26.90 -34.42 -24.71
N GLU A 63 27.42 -34.74 -23.51
CA GLU A 63 28.39 -35.81 -23.29
C GLU A 63 27.87 -37.19 -23.75
N LEU A 64 26.57 -37.46 -23.53
CA LEU A 64 25.91 -38.69 -23.99
C LEU A 64 25.77 -38.77 -25.52
N GLN A 65 25.69 -37.62 -26.20
CA GLN A 65 25.67 -37.55 -27.66
C GLN A 65 27.06 -37.68 -28.27
N GLU A 66 28.09 -37.10 -27.64
CA GLU A 66 29.48 -37.14 -28.12
C GLU A 66 30.16 -38.45 -27.84
N LYS A 67 29.88 -39.09 -26.69
CA LYS A 67 30.42 -40.39 -26.28
C LYS A 67 29.32 -41.38 -25.90
N PRO A 68 28.61 -41.94 -26.87
CA PRO A 68 27.53 -42.87 -26.55
C PRO A 68 28.08 -44.15 -25.88
N PRO A 69 27.39 -44.67 -24.84
CA PRO A 69 27.78 -45.93 -24.19
C PRO A 69 27.83 -47.11 -25.21
N ALA A 70 28.74 -48.02 -24.98
CA ALA A 70 29.00 -49.13 -25.88
C ALA A 70 27.83 -50.13 -26.04
N SER A 71 26.83 -50.13 -25.15
CA SER A 71 25.64 -50.97 -25.26
C SER A 71 24.35 -50.17 -25.24
N GLN A 72 23.33 -50.65 -25.97
CA GLN A 72 22.01 -50.02 -25.98
C GLN A 72 21.34 -50.01 -24.59
N GLN A 73 21.57 -51.04 -23.77
CA GLN A 73 21.06 -51.13 -22.41
C GLN A 73 21.64 -50.03 -21.51
N ALA A 74 22.95 -49.81 -21.54
CA ALA A 74 23.61 -48.75 -20.78
C ALA A 74 23.14 -47.35 -21.22
N ARG A 75 22.85 -47.18 -22.51
CA ARG A 75 22.27 -45.91 -23.03
C ARG A 75 20.88 -45.66 -22.50
N THR A 76 20.02 -46.66 -22.45
CA THR A 76 18.65 -46.58 -21.96
C THR A 76 18.60 -46.27 -20.45
N GLU A 77 19.49 -46.92 -19.68
CA GLU A 77 19.61 -46.64 -18.24
C GLU A 77 20.10 -45.23 -17.95
N ARG A 78 21.10 -44.75 -18.71
CA ARG A 78 21.63 -43.40 -18.55
C ARG A 78 20.60 -42.34 -18.90
N VAL A 79 19.79 -42.53 -19.94
CA VAL A 79 18.66 -41.62 -20.31
C VAL A 79 17.58 -41.65 -19.23
N ARG A 80 17.26 -42.82 -18.68
CA ARG A 80 16.32 -42.94 -17.54
C ARG A 80 16.84 -42.24 -16.28
N GLN A 81 18.14 -42.35 -16.01
CA GLN A 81 18.77 -41.68 -14.87
C GLN A 81 18.74 -40.18 -15.02
N LEU A 82 19.08 -39.62 -16.19
CA LEU A 82 18.98 -38.20 -16.47
C LEU A 82 17.54 -37.68 -16.41
N GLY A 83 16.57 -38.49 -16.86
CA GLY A 83 15.16 -38.18 -16.73
C GLY A 83 14.70 -38.08 -15.27
N ARG A 84 15.21 -38.99 -14.40
CA ARG A 84 14.95 -38.93 -12.95
C ARG A 84 15.62 -37.72 -12.31
N GLU A 85 16.91 -37.49 -12.60
CA GLU A 85 17.63 -36.30 -12.10
C GLU A 85 16.97 -35.00 -12.53
N ALA A 86 16.45 -34.92 -13.76
CA ALA A 86 15.71 -33.76 -14.25
C ALA A 86 14.37 -33.58 -13.54
N VAL A 87 13.67 -34.67 -13.23
CA VAL A 87 12.39 -34.64 -12.49
C VAL A 87 12.64 -34.38 -11.00
N GLU A 88 13.64 -35.00 -10.38
CA GLU A 88 13.99 -34.81 -8.98
C GLU A 88 14.57 -33.41 -8.71
N GLY A 89 15.41 -32.90 -9.62
CA GLY A 89 15.92 -31.52 -9.53
C GLY A 89 14.91 -30.45 -9.90
N GLY A 90 13.87 -30.79 -10.68
CA GLY A 90 12.76 -29.90 -11.01
C GLY A 90 11.55 -29.99 -10.07
N ALA A 91 11.46 -31.05 -9.27
CA ALA A 91 10.27 -31.43 -8.52
C ALA A 91 10.42 -31.50 -6.99
N THR A 92 11.49 -30.99 -6.41
CA THR A 92 11.39 -30.57 -5.01
C THR A 92 10.70 -29.21 -4.97
N PHE A 93 9.42 -29.23 -5.37
CA PHE A 93 8.45 -28.21 -4.97
C PHE A 93 8.24 -28.40 -3.46
N ASP A 94 9.30 -28.09 -2.71
CA ASP A 94 9.31 -28.24 -1.28
C ASP A 94 8.41 -27.15 -0.71
N ALA A 95 7.31 -27.57 -0.07
CA ALA A 95 6.37 -26.66 0.58
C ALA A 95 7.10 -25.76 1.60
N GLN A 96 8.19 -26.23 2.21
CA GLN A 96 9.04 -25.43 3.10
C GLN A 96 9.74 -24.31 2.33
N HIS A 97 10.31 -24.59 1.17
CA HIS A 97 10.98 -23.60 0.33
C HIS A 97 10.02 -22.50 -0.17
N LEU A 98 8.76 -22.87 -0.46
CA LEU A 98 7.70 -21.88 -0.75
C LEU A 98 7.35 -21.02 0.45
N LEU A 99 7.24 -21.63 1.63
CA LEU A 99 6.95 -20.90 2.87
C LEU A 99 8.11 -19.97 3.24
N ASP A 100 9.35 -20.43 3.15
CA ASP A 100 10.54 -19.61 3.44
C ASP A 100 10.64 -18.37 2.56
N LYS A 101 10.08 -18.40 1.36
CA LYS A 101 10.00 -17.26 0.44
C LYS A 101 8.72 -16.46 0.56
N ALA A 102 7.58 -17.11 0.76
CA ALA A 102 6.30 -16.45 0.91
C ALA A 102 6.24 -15.58 2.17
N VAL A 103 6.89 -16.02 3.27
CA VAL A 103 6.90 -15.26 4.55
C VAL A 103 7.57 -13.89 4.42
N PRO A 104 8.83 -13.74 3.93
CA PRO A 104 9.45 -12.43 3.81
C PRO A 104 8.72 -11.50 2.83
N ILE A 105 8.13 -12.05 1.76
CA ILE A 105 7.31 -11.26 0.81
C ILE A 105 6.03 -10.80 1.47
N GLY A 106 5.33 -11.71 2.16
CA GLY A 106 4.12 -11.39 2.91
C GLY A 106 4.40 -10.33 3.97
N CYS A 107 5.50 -10.44 4.70
CA CYS A 107 5.93 -9.43 5.66
C CYS A 107 6.25 -8.08 4.99
N ALA A 108 6.99 -8.08 3.89
CA ALA A 108 7.31 -6.86 3.16
C ALA A 108 6.05 -6.19 2.58
N ALA A 109 5.12 -6.97 2.04
CA ALA A 109 3.83 -6.49 1.57
C ALA A 109 2.97 -5.93 2.71
N ALA A 110 2.93 -6.59 3.86
CA ALA A 110 2.22 -6.11 5.03
C ALA A 110 2.80 -4.79 5.55
N ILE A 111 4.13 -4.69 5.65
CA ILE A 111 4.83 -3.45 6.04
C ILE A 111 4.54 -2.34 5.03
N PHE A 112 4.56 -2.65 3.72
CA PHE A 112 4.22 -1.71 2.66
C PHE A 112 2.81 -1.14 2.85
N VAL A 113 1.81 -2.00 3.06
CA VAL A 113 0.41 -1.58 3.26
C VAL A 113 0.26 -0.77 4.55
N LEU A 114 0.88 -1.20 5.66
CA LEU A 114 0.83 -0.48 6.93
C LEU A 114 1.44 0.93 6.83
N LEU A 115 2.58 1.08 6.17
CA LEU A 115 3.23 2.38 5.96
C LEU A 115 2.37 3.31 5.09
N LEU A 116 1.76 2.79 4.02
CA LEU A 116 0.84 3.58 3.19
C LEU A 116 -0.39 4.04 3.96
N LEU A 117 -1.02 3.13 4.70
CA LEU A 117 -2.21 3.47 5.51
C LEU A 117 -1.86 4.47 6.62
N ALA A 118 -0.71 4.31 7.27
CA ALA A 118 -0.22 5.26 8.27
C ALA A 118 0.03 6.65 7.66
N GLY A 119 0.70 6.71 6.51
CA GLY A 119 0.93 7.97 5.79
C GLY A 119 -0.38 8.66 5.36
N LEU A 120 -1.34 7.89 4.85
CA LEU A 120 -2.65 8.42 4.48
C LEU A 120 -3.42 8.92 5.71
N PHE A 121 -3.38 8.18 6.82
CA PHE A 121 -4.02 8.59 8.06
C PHE A 121 -3.39 9.87 8.65
N LEU A 122 -2.07 9.97 8.64
CA LEU A 122 -1.35 11.17 9.05
C LEU A 122 -1.69 12.38 8.16
N ALA A 123 -1.69 12.19 6.83
CA ALA A 123 -2.09 13.24 5.89
C ALA A 123 -3.52 13.72 6.15
N HIS A 124 -4.44 12.79 6.37
CA HIS A 124 -5.82 13.12 6.73
C HIS A 124 -5.90 13.89 8.06
N THR A 125 -5.19 13.42 9.08
CA THR A 125 -5.15 14.06 10.39
C THR A 125 -4.64 15.49 10.32
N ALA A 126 -3.56 15.75 9.57
CA ALA A 126 -3.02 17.10 9.37
C ALA A 126 -3.93 17.98 8.50
N ALA A 127 -4.66 17.39 7.55
CA ALA A 127 -5.62 18.13 6.73
C ALA A 127 -6.85 18.62 7.52
N VAL A 128 -7.26 17.92 8.59
CA VAL A 128 -8.45 18.27 9.37
C VAL A 128 -8.45 19.71 9.91
N PRO A 129 -7.46 20.14 10.72
CA PRO A 129 -7.46 21.51 11.26
C PRO A 129 -7.34 22.54 10.12
N LEU A 130 -6.55 22.24 9.08
CA LEU A 130 -6.39 23.13 7.94
C LEU A 130 -7.73 23.37 7.23
N VAL A 131 -8.43 22.30 6.86
CA VAL A 131 -9.71 22.38 6.14
C VAL A 131 -10.78 23.07 6.99
N LEU A 132 -10.83 22.79 8.30
CA LEU A 132 -11.78 23.42 9.20
C LEU A 132 -11.56 24.93 9.32
N GLU A 133 -10.33 25.39 9.47
CA GLU A 133 -10.01 26.83 9.53
C GLU A 133 -10.27 27.51 8.19
N LEU A 134 -9.84 26.92 7.07
CA LEU A 134 -10.10 27.46 5.73
C LEU A 134 -11.60 27.51 5.42
N SER A 135 -12.38 26.52 5.86
CA SER A 135 -13.84 26.50 5.68
C SER A 135 -14.57 27.55 6.51
N ARG A 136 -13.93 28.08 7.57
CA ARG A 136 -14.40 29.20 8.37
C ARG A 136 -13.95 30.59 7.86
N GLY A 137 -13.24 30.59 6.72
CA GLY A 137 -12.68 31.80 6.12
C GLY A 137 -11.40 32.31 6.79
N ARG A 138 -10.77 31.52 7.68
CA ARG A 138 -9.50 31.86 8.33
C ARG A 138 -8.33 31.39 7.52
N LEU A 139 -7.29 32.23 7.44
CA LEU A 139 -6.03 31.86 6.79
C LEU A 139 -5.24 30.94 7.73
N ALA A 140 -5.06 29.70 7.33
CA ALA A 140 -4.23 28.73 8.03
C ALA A 140 -3.19 28.16 7.07
N GLY A 141 -1.97 27.95 7.57
CA GLY A 141 -0.89 27.37 6.79
C GLY A 141 -0.56 25.93 7.19
N PRO A 142 0.27 25.23 6.41
CA PRO A 142 0.70 23.86 6.71
C PRO A 142 1.36 23.71 8.09
N ALA A 143 2.15 24.70 8.52
CA ALA A 143 2.81 24.67 9.83
C ALA A 143 1.80 24.61 10.98
N HIS A 144 0.69 25.38 10.92
CA HIS A 144 -0.38 25.34 11.90
C HIS A 144 -1.07 23.96 11.91
N ALA A 145 -1.34 23.40 10.72
CA ALA A 145 -1.93 22.08 10.57
C ALA A 145 -1.09 20.98 11.23
N TRP A 146 0.22 20.99 10.99
CA TRP A 146 1.14 20.02 11.56
C TRP A 146 1.37 20.22 13.06
N ALA A 147 1.38 21.45 13.56
CA ALA A 147 1.46 21.72 14.99
C ALA A 147 0.22 21.15 15.73
N ALA A 148 -0.98 21.35 15.18
CA ALA A 148 -2.21 20.80 15.71
C ALA A 148 -2.23 19.25 15.66
N ALA A 149 -1.80 18.65 14.56
CA ALA A 149 -1.66 17.19 14.44
C ALA A 149 -0.61 16.64 15.41
N GLY A 150 0.50 17.34 15.57
CA GLY A 150 1.60 16.97 16.47
C GLY A 150 1.20 16.89 17.94
N SER A 151 0.30 17.76 18.39
CA SER A 151 -0.22 17.77 19.78
C SER A 151 -0.97 16.48 20.15
N CYS A 152 -1.50 15.75 19.16
CA CYS A 152 -2.24 14.50 19.37
C CYS A 152 -1.59 13.29 18.69
N ILE A 153 -0.27 13.36 18.34
CA ILE A 153 0.43 12.36 17.55
C ILE A 153 0.30 10.94 18.12
N GLY A 154 0.36 10.75 19.42
CA GLY A 154 0.21 9.45 20.06
C GLY A 154 -1.19 8.85 19.86
N ALA A 155 -2.24 9.67 19.97
CA ALA A 155 -3.61 9.24 19.70
C ALA A 155 -3.82 8.94 18.21
N VAL A 156 -3.21 9.74 17.33
CA VAL A 156 -3.22 9.55 15.87
C VAL A 156 -2.56 8.23 15.50
N LEU A 157 -1.36 7.97 16.00
CA LEU A 157 -0.62 6.75 15.71
C LEU A 157 -1.37 5.51 16.22
N LEU A 158 -1.87 5.55 17.45
CA LEU A 158 -2.64 4.44 18.02
C LEU A 158 -3.91 4.16 17.20
N THR A 159 -4.69 5.21 16.89
CA THR A 159 -5.95 5.06 16.14
C THR A 159 -5.69 4.63 14.70
N GLY A 160 -4.66 5.21 14.06
CA GLY A 160 -4.25 4.86 12.70
C GLY A 160 -3.75 3.42 12.60
N LEU A 161 -2.90 2.97 13.54
CA LEU A 161 -2.42 1.59 13.59
C LEU A 161 -3.58 0.61 13.80
N LEU A 162 -4.48 0.89 14.75
CA LEU A 162 -5.65 0.04 15.00
C LEU A 162 -6.55 -0.02 13.77
N SER A 163 -6.83 1.11 13.13
CA SER A 163 -7.57 1.17 11.88
C SER A 163 -6.88 0.36 10.77
N ALA A 164 -5.56 0.52 10.60
CA ALA A 164 -4.79 -0.18 9.57
C ALA A 164 -4.84 -1.70 9.78
N VAL A 165 -4.67 -2.17 11.01
CA VAL A 165 -4.75 -3.61 11.34
C VAL A 165 -6.14 -4.17 11.04
N LEU A 166 -7.21 -3.46 11.46
CA LEU A 166 -8.59 -3.91 11.20
C LEU A 166 -8.92 -3.94 9.71
N VAL A 167 -8.51 -2.92 8.97
CA VAL A 167 -8.70 -2.83 7.50
C VAL A 167 -7.90 -3.93 6.80
N ALA A 168 -6.64 -4.14 7.19
CA ALA A 168 -5.80 -5.19 6.62
C ALA A 168 -6.37 -6.58 6.90
N PHE A 169 -6.85 -6.83 8.13
CA PHE A 169 -7.52 -8.07 8.49
C PHE A 169 -8.80 -8.29 7.68
N GLY A 170 -9.64 -7.26 7.55
CA GLY A 170 -10.82 -7.33 6.70
C GLY A 170 -10.50 -7.62 5.22
N ALA A 171 -9.44 -7.00 4.70
CA ALA A 171 -8.99 -7.19 3.33
C ALA A 171 -8.35 -8.58 3.09
N LEU A 172 -7.79 -9.22 4.13
CA LEU A 172 -7.23 -10.57 4.06
C LEU A 172 -8.31 -11.62 3.76
N PHE A 173 -9.51 -11.46 4.32
CA PHE A 173 -10.63 -12.37 4.06
C PHE A 173 -11.30 -12.06 2.72
N PHE A 174 -11.60 -10.79 2.48
CA PHE A 174 -12.17 -10.30 1.21
C PHE A 174 -11.86 -8.81 1.06
N VAL A 175 -11.60 -8.38 -0.16
CA VAL A 175 -11.33 -6.96 -0.49
C VAL A 175 -12.51 -6.05 -0.08
N ILE A 176 -13.75 -6.53 -0.26
CA ILE A 176 -14.97 -5.75 0.03
C ILE A 176 -15.12 -5.41 1.51
N PRO A 177 -15.01 -6.35 2.50
CA PRO A 177 -15.01 -6.00 3.92
C PRO A 177 -13.90 -5.03 4.32
N GLY A 178 -12.68 -5.20 3.79
CA GLY A 178 -11.59 -4.26 4.02
C GLY A 178 -11.93 -2.84 3.56
N PHE A 179 -12.52 -2.70 2.38
CA PHE A 179 -12.96 -1.42 1.84
C PHE A 179 -14.09 -0.78 2.67
N ILE A 180 -15.05 -1.56 3.13
CA ILE A 180 -16.13 -1.09 4.03
C ILE A 180 -15.56 -0.60 5.36
N LEU A 181 -14.60 -1.35 5.96
CA LEU A 181 -13.94 -0.93 7.19
C LEU A 181 -13.14 0.37 6.99
N ALA A 182 -12.42 0.50 5.88
CA ALA A 182 -11.67 1.72 5.55
C ALA A 182 -12.61 2.92 5.43
N ALA A 183 -13.74 2.78 4.74
CA ALA A 183 -14.77 3.82 4.67
C ALA A 183 -15.39 4.10 6.04
N GLY A 184 -15.71 3.07 6.84
CA GLY A 184 -16.29 3.19 8.18
C GLY A 184 -15.40 3.95 9.17
N PHE A 185 -14.09 3.83 9.03
CA PHE A 185 -13.10 4.52 9.88
C PHE A 185 -12.60 5.85 9.31
N SER A 186 -13.14 6.30 8.20
CA SER A 186 -12.68 7.52 7.51
C SER A 186 -12.84 8.80 8.34
N LEU A 187 -13.82 8.85 9.25
CA LEU A 187 -14.02 10.00 10.16
C LEU A 187 -13.21 9.88 11.45
N ALA A 188 -12.42 8.82 11.65
CA ALA A 188 -11.62 8.66 12.87
C ALA A 188 -10.58 9.78 13.04
N ALA A 189 -9.95 10.26 11.96
CA ALA A 189 -8.97 11.34 12.02
C ALA A 189 -9.57 12.67 12.54
N PRO A 190 -10.69 13.20 12.01
CA PRO A 190 -11.32 14.36 12.60
C PRO A 190 -11.78 14.15 14.05
N LEU A 191 -12.22 12.94 14.42
CA LEU A 191 -12.61 12.64 15.81
C LEU A 191 -11.43 12.68 16.78
N VAL A 192 -10.26 12.20 16.36
CA VAL A 192 -9.03 12.31 17.17
C VAL A 192 -8.61 13.76 17.36
N VAL A 193 -8.62 14.56 16.29
CA VAL A 193 -8.12 15.94 16.32
C VAL A 193 -9.09 16.89 17.01
N VAL A 194 -10.40 16.75 16.75
CA VAL A 194 -11.42 17.72 17.20
C VAL A 194 -12.06 17.30 18.52
N GLU A 195 -12.32 16.01 18.72
CA GLU A 195 -13.00 15.49 19.92
C GLU A 195 -12.01 14.85 20.92
N GLY A 196 -10.73 14.72 20.59
CA GLY A 196 -9.71 14.14 21.47
C GLY A 196 -9.89 12.65 21.73
N LEU A 197 -10.73 11.95 20.93
CA LEU A 197 -10.98 10.53 21.07
C LEU A 197 -9.74 9.72 20.65
N ARG A 198 -9.58 8.49 21.21
CA ARG A 198 -8.39 7.67 20.97
C ARG A 198 -8.76 6.22 20.66
N GLY A 199 -8.01 5.59 19.77
CA GLY A 199 -8.09 4.17 19.49
C GLY A 199 -9.53 3.71 19.17
N ARG A 200 -9.99 2.68 19.87
CA ARG A 200 -11.30 2.08 19.66
C ARG A 200 -12.47 3.07 19.75
N ALA A 201 -12.42 3.99 20.71
CA ALA A 201 -13.50 4.97 20.88
C ALA A 201 -13.69 5.88 19.64
N ALA A 202 -12.57 6.28 19.00
CA ALA A 202 -12.61 7.05 17.75
C ALA A 202 -13.19 6.23 16.59
N LEU A 203 -12.82 4.95 16.48
CA LEU A 203 -13.31 4.06 15.41
C LEU A 203 -14.80 3.75 15.57
N GLU A 204 -15.26 3.42 16.78
CA GLU A 204 -16.68 3.17 17.06
C GLU A 204 -17.53 4.44 16.83
N ARG A 205 -17.01 5.59 17.20
CA ARG A 205 -17.70 6.87 16.97
C ARG A 205 -17.76 7.19 15.49
N SER A 206 -16.66 6.96 14.74
CA SER A 206 -16.62 7.13 13.29
C SER A 206 -17.69 6.27 12.60
N TRP A 207 -17.75 4.98 12.95
CA TRP A 207 -18.73 4.05 12.41
C TRP A 207 -20.17 4.50 12.66
N ARG A 208 -20.47 4.93 13.89
CA ARG A 208 -21.80 5.42 14.25
C ARG A 208 -22.18 6.72 13.55
N LEU A 209 -21.24 7.64 13.39
CA LEU A 209 -21.48 8.91 12.68
C LEU A 209 -21.75 8.72 11.19
N LEU A 210 -21.15 7.68 10.59
CA LEU A 210 -21.42 7.36 9.19
C LEU A 210 -22.82 6.79 8.94
N ALA A 211 -23.55 6.37 9.96
CA ALA A 211 -24.95 5.92 9.81
C ALA A 211 -25.78 7.02 9.11
N GLY A 212 -26.30 6.73 7.93
CA GLY A 212 -27.00 7.68 7.07
C GLY A 212 -26.14 8.40 6.02
N HIS A 213 -24.81 8.35 6.09
CA HIS A 213 -23.89 9.05 5.16
C HIS A 213 -22.93 8.13 4.43
N TRP A 214 -23.19 6.82 4.45
CA TRP A 214 -22.32 5.79 3.84
C TRP A 214 -22.02 6.04 2.36
N GLY A 215 -23.03 6.45 1.59
CA GLY A 215 -22.83 6.70 0.16
C GLY A 215 -21.80 7.80 -0.13
N GLN A 216 -21.79 8.84 0.68
CA GLN A 216 -20.83 9.95 0.53
C GLN A 216 -19.40 9.52 0.91
N ALA A 217 -19.24 8.79 2.03
CA ALA A 217 -17.95 8.28 2.46
C ALA A 217 -17.38 7.25 1.46
N LEU A 218 -18.21 6.32 0.98
CA LEU A 218 -17.81 5.35 -0.05
C LEU A 218 -17.40 6.04 -1.35
N TRP A 219 -18.14 7.08 -1.77
CA TRP A 219 -17.76 7.86 -2.94
C TRP A 219 -16.38 8.50 -2.81
N MET A 220 -16.07 9.10 -1.65
CA MET A 220 -14.74 9.67 -1.39
C MET A 220 -13.65 8.59 -1.42
N TRP A 221 -13.92 7.40 -0.90
CA TRP A 221 -12.99 6.27 -0.95
C TRP A 221 -12.80 5.74 -2.37
N ILE A 222 -13.86 5.69 -3.18
CA ILE A 222 -13.76 5.34 -4.61
C ILE A 222 -12.83 6.34 -5.32
N LEU A 223 -12.96 7.64 -5.04
CA LEU A 223 -12.07 8.67 -5.59
C LEU A 223 -10.61 8.46 -5.14
N ILE A 224 -10.36 8.12 -3.86
CA ILE A 224 -9.01 7.80 -3.36
C ILE A 224 -8.41 6.62 -4.13
N VAL A 225 -9.18 5.54 -4.30
CA VAL A 225 -8.73 4.36 -5.06
C VAL A 225 -8.50 4.71 -6.52
N ALA A 226 -9.43 5.42 -7.16
CA ALA A 226 -9.31 5.85 -8.55
C ALA A 226 -8.05 6.71 -8.77
N PHE A 227 -7.77 7.66 -7.87
CA PHE A 227 -6.56 8.48 -7.94
C PHE A 227 -5.28 7.67 -7.72
N THR A 228 -5.31 6.67 -6.83
CA THR A 228 -4.17 5.76 -6.63
C THR A 228 -3.88 4.93 -7.88
N VAL A 229 -4.93 4.39 -8.52
CA VAL A 229 -4.80 3.62 -9.77
C VAL A 229 -4.30 4.52 -10.89
N LEU A 230 -4.85 5.73 -11.02
CA LEU A 230 -4.44 6.70 -12.03
C LEU A 230 -2.97 7.12 -11.83
N ALA A 231 -2.56 7.44 -10.60
CA ALA A 231 -1.19 7.81 -10.26
C ALA A 231 -0.21 6.67 -10.57
N SER A 232 -0.58 5.44 -10.20
CA SER A 232 0.23 4.24 -10.47
C SER A 232 0.31 3.94 -11.96
N GLY A 233 -0.78 4.14 -12.70
CA GLY A 233 -0.84 4.00 -14.16
C GLY A 233 0.04 5.03 -14.86
N ALA A 234 -0.10 6.29 -14.49
CA ALA A 234 0.72 7.39 -15.05
C ALA A 234 2.22 7.17 -14.79
N ALA A 235 2.58 6.69 -13.58
CA ALA A 235 3.97 6.39 -13.25
C ALA A 235 4.56 5.24 -14.09
N ARG A 236 3.74 4.33 -14.63
CA ARG A 236 4.19 3.25 -15.52
C ARG A 236 4.58 3.72 -16.91
N LEU A 237 4.12 4.90 -17.33
CA LEU A 237 4.52 5.52 -18.60
C LEU A 237 5.98 6.01 -18.56
N LEU A 238 6.54 6.19 -17.38
CA LEU A 238 7.95 6.54 -17.22
C LEU A 238 8.86 5.33 -17.44
N PRO A 239 10.13 5.53 -17.88
CA PRO A 239 11.11 4.46 -17.95
C PRO A 239 11.22 3.69 -16.63
N PRO A 240 11.55 2.37 -16.67
CA PRO A 240 11.73 1.60 -15.45
C PRO A 240 12.91 2.14 -14.64
N GLY A 241 12.67 2.51 -13.37
CA GLY A 241 13.68 3.12 -12.52
C GLY A 241 13.18 3.59 -11.16
N PRO A 242 14.04 4.19 -10.35
CA PRO A 242 13.69 4.71 -9.03
C PRO A 242 12.68 5.88 -9.08
N TRP A 243 12.48 6.48 -10.26
CA TRP A 243 11.58 7.62 -10.49
C TRP A 243 10.11 7.24 -10.39
N ARG A 244 9.73 5.99 -10.74
CA ARG A 244 8.33 5.54 -10.74
C ARG A 244 7.62 5.71 -9.39
N PRO A 245 8.17 5.23 -8.25
CA PRO A 245 7.55 5.46 -6.95
C PRO A 245 7.51 6.94 -6.58
N ILE A 246 8.53 7.71 -6.94
CA ILE A 246 8.56 9.17 -6.68
C ILE A 246 7.45 9.86 -7.48
N ALA A 247 7.33 9.57 -8.77
CA ALA A 247 6.28 10.15 -9.61
C ALA A 247 4.88 9.76 -9.12
N SER A 248 4.66 8.49 -8.76
CA SER A 248 3.40 8.05 -8.18
C SER A 248 3.09 8.78 -6.88
N ALA A 249 4.07 8.95 -5.99
CA ALA A 249 3.92 9.67 -4.73
C ALA A 249 3.57 11.15 -4.95
N LEU A 250 4.21 11.81 -5.92
CA LEU A 250 3.92 13.20 -6.27
C LEU A 250 2.49 13.36 -6.81
N VAL A 251 2.06 12.48 -7.72
CA VAL A 251 0.69 12.51 -8.26
C VAL A 251 -0.33 12.23 -7.15
N CYS A 252 -0.05 11.28 -6.26
CA CYS A 252 -0.90 11.04 -5.09
C CYS A 252 -0.96 12.26 -4.17
N ALA A 253 0.16 12.88 -3.85
CA ALA A 253 0.20 14.08 -3.01
C ALA A 253 -0.60 15.26 -3.62
N LEU A 254 -0.67 15.32 -4.96
CA LEU A 254 -1.45 16.32 -5.68
C LEU A 254 -2.96 16.02 -5.63
N LEU A 255 -3.36 14.77 -5.75
CA LEU A 255 -4.77 14.39 -5.93
C LEU A 255 -5.48 14.07 -4.59
N TYR A 256 -4.79 13.53 -3.60
CA TYR A 256 -5.40 13.12 -2.32
C TYR A 256 -6.01 14.23 -1.47
N PRO A 257 -5.53 15.47 -1.48
CA PRO A 257 -6.17 16.52 -0.69
C PRO A 257 -7.64 16.73 -1.03
N LEU A 258 -8.05 16.46 -2.26
CA LEU A 258 -9.45 16.64 -2.69
C LEU A 258 -10.43 15.70 -1.95
N PRO A 259 -10.28 14.36 -1.99
CA PRO A 259 -11.17 13.47 -1.24
C PRO A 259 -11.01 13.61 0.27
N LEU A 260 -9.81 13.93 0.79
CA LEU A 260 -9.61 14.17 2.22
C LEU A 260 -10.38 15.43 2.68
N THR A 261 -10.35 16.49 1.90
CA THR A 261 -11.17 17.70 2.14
C THR A 261 -12.65 17.34 2.16
N GLY A 262 -13.12 16.51 1.22
CA GLY A 262 -14.49 16.02 1.18
C GLY A 262 -14.89 15.29 2.47
N LEU A 263 -14.06 14.39 2.98
CA LEU A 263 -14.31 13.67 4.23
C LEU A 263 -14.41 14.60 5.44
N VAL A 264 -13.56 15.62 5.53
CA VAL A 264 -13.64 16.64 6.62
C VAL A 264 -14.91 17.48 6.53
N LEU A 265 -15.35 17.81 5.31
CA LEU A 265 -16.60 18.54 5.11
C LEU A 265 -17.82 17.67 5.46
N ILE A 266 -17.80 16.37 5.19
CA ILE A 266 -18.82 15.42 5.66
C ILE A 266 -18.91 15.45 7.19
N TYR A 267 -17.76 15.33 7.87
CA TYR A 267 -17.71 15.42 9.33
C TYR A 267 -18.32 16.75 9.86
N ARG A 268 -17.96 17.88 9.23
CA ARG A 268 -18.52 19.20 9.60
C ARG A 268 -20.03 19.27 9.45
N GLU A 269 -20.57 18.65 8.40
CA GLU A 269 -22.02 18.67 8.13
C GLU A 269 -22.80 17.79 9.08
N ILE A 270 -22.30 16.60 9.40
CA ILE A 270 -22.93 15.67 10.36
C ILE A 270 -22.98 16.26 11.78
N ARG A 271 -22.03 17.17 12.10
CA ARG A 271 -21.93 17.78 13.44
C ARG A 271 -22.77 19.04 13.62
N LYS A 272 -23.39 19.57 12.56
CA LYS A 272 -24.34 20.68 12.65
C LYS A 272 -25.67 20.25 13.26
#